data_4f1399998bdcdbf4de6a78c98378bebe
#
_entry.id   4f1399998bdcdbf4de6a78c98378bebe
#
_cell.length_a   1.000
_cell.length_b   1.000
_cell.length_c   1.000
_cell.angle_alpha   90.00
_cell.angle_beta   90.00
_cell.angle_gamma   90.00
#
_symmetry.space_group_name_H-M   'P 1'
#
loop_
_entity.id
_entity.type
_entity.pdbx_description
1 polymer ?
#
loop_
_entity_poly.entity_id
_entity_poly.type
_entity_poly.pdbx_seq_one_letter_code
_entity_poly.pdbx_strand_id
1 'polypeptide(L)'
;FFKTLIKPDWDDSPKKSEIIQAANLIQIGEFQLIQLAYKVWYKQDLPEEKINNIFPEILAQNNYRQLRIAETEKYAHVTYFFNGGSEQSFPGEYRILVPSPKVATYDLQPEMSAHEVTEEVLSAIKSDKYEAIIMNFANPDMVGHTGNITAAISAIETIDSCLGKIQLLAKDKQTAIFLTADHGNLELMRDPQTGGVHTAHTTLPVPLILDGVNGNYQLTGTGKLADIAPTILDFLNIPKPT
;
A
#
# COMPACT_ATOMS: atom_id res chain seq x y z
N PHE A 1 -11.37 -0.33 -14.85
CA PHE A 1 -10.12 0.28 -15.35
C PHE A 1 -9.58 -0.52 -16.53
N PHE A 2 -9.47 -1.85 -16.42
CA PHE A 2 -9.04 -2.74 -17.51
C PHE A 2 -9.88 -2.59 -18.80
N LYS A 3 -11.20 -2.46 -18.66
CA LYS A 3 -12.12 -2.35 -19.81
C LYS A 3 -12.01 -1.04 -20.59
N THR A 4 -11.41 0.01 -20.02
CA THR A 4 -11.32 1.33 -20.68
C THR A 4 -10.05 1.50 -21.51
N LEU A 5 -9.01 0.72 -21.20
CA LEU A 5 -7.70 0.78 -21.88
C LEU A 5 -7.53 -0.31 -22.95
N ILE A 6 -8.38 -1.33 -22.95
CA ILE A 6 -8.26 -2.48 -23.83
C ILE A 6 -9.47 -2.50 -24.78
N LYS A 7 -9.24 -2.89 -26.04
CA LYS A 7 -10.31 -3.00 -27.03
C LYS A 7 -11.47 -3.86 -26.51
N PRO A 8 -12.73 -3.58 -26.92
CA PRO A 8 -13.91 -4.32 -26.49
C PRO A 8 -13.85 -5.84 -26.69
N ASP A 9 -13.07 -6.31 -27.67
CA ASP A 9 -12.87 -7.70 -28.05
C ASP A 9 -11.70 -8.40 -27.32
N TRP A 10 -11.06 -7.73 -26.35
CA TRP A 10 -9.94 -8.30 -25.59
C TRP A 10 -10.27 -9.65 -24.93
N ASP A 11 -11.49 -9.79 -24.42
CA ASP A 11 -11.89 -10.98 -23.65
C ASP A 11 -11.95 -12.25 -24.51
N ASP A 12 -12.17 -12.14 -25.83
CA ASP A 12 -12.28 -13.26 -26.78
C ASP A 12 -10.97 -13.46 -27.58
N SER A 13 -9.93 -12.71 -27.29
CA SER A 13 -8.68 -12.77 -28.07
C SER A 13 -7.77 -13.91 -27.61
N PRO A 14 -7.28 -14.77 -28.53
CA PRO A 14 -6.24 -15.76 -28.21
C PRO A 14 -4.99 -15.13 -27.58
N LYS A 15 -4.66 -13.88 -27.95
CA LYS A 15 -3.52 -13.14 -27.39
C LYS A 15 -3.65 -12.83 -25.89
N LYS A 16 -4.89 -12.72 -25.38
CA LYS A 16 -5.11 -12.53 -23.94
C LYS A 16 -4.53 -13.71 -23.15
N SER A 17 -4.86 -14.94 -23.55
CA SER A 17 -4.36 -16.14 -22.87
C SER A 17 -2.84 -16.27 -22.95
N GLU A 18 -2.24 -15.92 -24.10
CA GLU A 18 -0.79 -15.94 -24.28
C GLU A 18 -0.10 -14.91 -23.41
N ILE A 19 -0.64 -13.68 -23.31
CA ILE A 19 -0.07 -12.63 -22.46
C ILE A 19 -0.20 -13.01 -20.99
N ILE A 20 -1.35 -13.52 -20.56
CA ILE A 20 -1.56 -13.96 -19.15
C ILE A 20 -0.62 -15.13 -18.83
N GLN A 21 -0.47 -16.08 -19.73
CA GLN A 21 0.45 -17.20 -19.54
C GLN A 21 1.90 -16.73 -19.46
N ALA A 22 2.32 -15.81 -20.33
CA ALA A 22 3.66 -15.23 -20.29
C ALA A 22 3.89 -14.44 -19.00
N ALA A 23 2.91 -13.64 -18.57
CA ALA A 23 2.97 -12.90 -17.31
C ALA A 23 3.12 -13.81 -16.10
N ASN A 24 2.36 -14.89 -16.03
CA ASN A 24 2.46 -15.89 -14.97
C ASN A 24 3.82 -16.61 -14.96
N LEU A 25 4.36 -16.92 -16.15
CA LEU A 25 5.66 -17.59 -16.25
C LEU A 25 6.84 -16.71 -15.78
N ILE A 26 6.75 -15.39 -15.98
CA ILE A 26 7.81 -14.44 -15.59
C ILE A 26 7.46 -13.67 -14.32
N GLN A 27 6.38 -14.01 -13.65
CA GLN A 27 5.93 -13.41 -12.38
C GLN A 27 5.87 -11.87 -12.42
N ILE A 28 5.39 -11.31 -13.52
CA ILE A 28 5.21 -9.85 -13.65
C ILE A 28 3.93 -9.40 -12.96
N GLY A 29 3.99 -8.21 -12.34
CA GLY A 29 2.83 -7.58 -11.70
C GLY A 29 1.77 -7.09 -12.70
N GLU A 30 0.59 -6.77 -12.19
CA GLU A 30 -0.57 -6.34 -13.00
C GLU A 30 -0.26 -5.12 -13.89
N PHE A 31 0.47 -4.14 -13.37
CA PHE A 31 0.85 -2.95 -14.14
C PHE A 31 1.78 -3.30 -15.30
N GLN A 32 2.75 -4.17 -15.08
CA GLN A 32 3.66 -4.65 -16.13
C GLN A 32 2.92 -5.48 -17.17
N LEU A 33 1.89 -6.24 -16.75
CA LEU A 33 1.01 -6.94 -17.67
C LEU A 33 0.24 -5.97 -18.57
N ILE A 34 -0.28 -4.87 -18.02
CA ILE A 34 -0.95 -3.82 -18.77
C ILE A 34 0.00 -3.17 -19.78
N GLN A 35 1.23 -2.84 -19.36
CA GLN A 35 2.26 -2.29 -20.24
C GLN A 35 2.60 -3.25 -21.39
N LEU A 36 2.78 -4.54 -21.08
CA LEU A 36 3.05 -5.57 -22.07
C LEU A 36 1.89 -5.73 -23.05
N ALA A 37 0.66 -5.78 -22.55
CA ALA A 37 -0.53 -5.86 -23.38
C ALA A 37 -0.66 -4.66 -24.30
N TYR A 38 -0.44 -3.45 -23.79
CA TYR A 38 -0.46 -2.23 -24.58
C TYR A 38 0.60 -2.24 -25.67
N LYS A 39 1.84 -2.60 -25.35
CA LYS A 39 2.95 -2.71 -26.30
C LYS A 39 2.69 -3.73 -27.40
N VAL A 40 2.17 -4.91 -27.03
CA VAL A 40 1.80 -5.97 -28.01
C VAL A 40 0.67 -5.52 -28.92
N TRP A 41 -0.32 -4.80 -28.39
CA TRP A 41 -1.53 -4.41 -29.10
C TRP A 41 -1.32 -3.21 -30.02
N TYR A 42 -0.69 -2.17 -29.50
CA TYR A 42 -0.49 -0.92 -30.22
C TYR A 42 0.90 -0.79 -30.85
N LYS A 43 1.82 -1.74 -30.60
CA LYS A 43 3.21 -1.73 -31.05
C LYS A 43 3.98 -0.47 -30.61
N GLN A 44 3.61 0.08 -29.48
CA GLN A 44 4.25 1.24 -28.84
C GLN A 44 4.20 1.07 -27.33
N ASP A 45 5.05 1.79 -26.62
CA ASP A 45 5.02 1.79 -25.17
C ASP A 45 3.77 2.53 -24.65
N LEU A 46 3.27 2.12 -23.47
CA LEU A 46 2.19 2.83 -22.82
C LEU A 46 2.63 4.27 -22.57
N PRO A 47 1.81 5.28 -22.96
CA PRO A 47 2.14 6.66 -22.64
C PRO A 47 2.40 6.83 -21.14
N GLU A 48 3.52 7.42 -20.77
CA GLU A 48 3.79 7.81 -19.40
C GLU A 48 2.90 9.02 -19.07
N GLU A 49 1.77 8.78 -18.43
CA GLU A 49 1.00 9.85 -17.79
C GLU A 49 1.76 10.28 -16.54
N LYS A 50 2.50 11.37 -16.65
CA LYS A 50 3.16 11.96 -15.48
C LYS A 50 2.09 12.57 -14.58
N ILE A 51 1.82 11.90 -13.46
CA ILE A 51 0.93 12.42 -12.42
C ILE A 51 1.73 13.47 -11.64
N ASN A 52 1.28 14.72 -11.71
CA ASN A 52 1.90 15.83 -10.99
C ASN A 52 1.15 16.11 -9.68
N ASN A 53 1.80 16.85 -8.79
CA ASN A 53 1.22 17.26 -7.51
C ASN A 53 0.82 16.06 -6.63
N ILE A 54 1.54 14.95 -6.75
CA ILE A 54 1.35 13.80 -5.86
C ILE A 54 1.91 14.13 -4.46
N PHE A 55 1.40 13.44 -3.45
CA PHE A 55 1.75 13.71 -2.05
C PHE A 55 3.27 13.76 -1.78
N PRO A 56 4.09 12.79 -2.25
CA PRO A 56 5.55 12.83 -2.05
C PRO A 56 6.22 14.04 -2.73
N GLU A 57 5.72 14.49 -3.87
CA GLU A 57 6.23 15.68 -4.56
C GLU A 57 5.96 16.94 -3.72
N ILE A 58 4.75 17.06 -3.16
CA ILE A 58 4.38 18.19 -2.30
C ILE A 58 5.21 18.22 -1.02
N LEU A 59 5.46 17.07 -0.39
CA LEU A 59 6.35 16.98 0.76
C LEU A 59 7.76 17.47 0.41
N ALA A 60 8.30 17.04 -0.74
CA ALA A 60 9.62 17.47 -1.22
C ALA A 60 9.68 18.96 -1.51
N GLN A 61 8.64 19.54 -2.16
CA GLN A 61 8.54 21.00 -2.42
C GLN A 61 8.50 21.82 -1.14
N ASN A 62 8.01 21.25 -0.04
CA ASN A 62 8.01 21.87 1.30
C ASN A 62 9.25 21.52 2.13
N ASN A 63 10.29 20.91 1.53
CA ASN A 63 11.53 20.48 2.18
C ASN A 63 11.34 19.46 3.31
N TYR A 64 10.26 18.67 3.29
CA TYR A 64 10.03 17.61 4.25
C TYR A 64 10.85 16.38 3.90
N ARG A 65 11.53 15.84 4.90
CA ARG A 65 12.21 14.53 4.81
C ARG A 65 11.18 13.45 5.04
N GLN A 66 11.09 12.54 4.10
CA GLN A 66 10.09 11.49 4.08
C GLN A 66 10.75 10.12 4.02
N LEU A 67 10.31 9.19 4.84
CA LEU A 67 10.80 7.82 4.88
C LEU A 67 9.73 6.86 4.36
N ARG A 68 10.16 5.91 3.51
CA ARG A 68 9.36 4.79 3.04
C ARG A 68 9.86 3.52 3.69
N ILE A 69 8.97 2.76 4.33
CA ILE A 69 9.32 1.48 4.97
C ILE A 69 8.28 0.42 4.62
N ALA A 70 8.71 -0.69 4.07
CA ALA A 70 7.91 -1.89 3.95
C ALA A 70 8.80 -3.12 3.79
N GLU A 71 8.21 -4.28 4.01
CA GLU A 71 8.86 -5.52 3.61
C GLU A 71 8.71 -5.77 2.09
N THR A 72 9.46 -6.73 1.54
CA THR A 72 9.63 -6.97 0.10
C THR A 72 8.30 -6.95 -0.66
N GLU A 73 7.27 -7.63 -0.15
CA GLU A 73 5.98 -7.79 -0.83
C GLU A 73 5.21 -6.47 -1.03
N LYS A 74 5.46 -5.49 -0.18
CA LYS A 74 4.79 -4.19 -0.22
C LYS A 74 5.73 -2.99 -0.44
N TYR A 75 7.00 -3.26 -0.73
CA TYR A 75 7.97 -2.18 -0.96
C TYR A 75 7.62 -1.31 -2.17
N ALA A 76 7.22 -1.92 -3.28
CA ALA A 76 6.79 -1.19 -4.46
C ALA A 76 5.56 -0.30 -4.20
N HIS A 77 4.67 -0.71 -3.27
CA HIS A 77 3.46 0.06 -2.93
C HIS A 77 3.80 1.38 -2.24
N VAL A 78 4.81 1.39 -1.36
CA VAL A 78 5.24 2.61 -0.66
C VAL A 78 6.33 3.39 -1.41
N THR A 79 6.83 2.89 -2.54
CA THR A 79 7.87 3.53 -3.36
C THR A 79 7.36 3.83 -4.77
N TYR A 80 7.49 2.90 -5.68
CA TYR A 80 7.14 3.06 -7.09
C TYR A 80 5.71 3.54 -7.32
N PHE A 81 4.72 2.82 -6.76
CA PHE A 81 3.31 3.18 -6.94
C PHE A 81 2.95 4.48 -6.21
N PHE A 82 3.48 4.67 -5.02
CA PHE A 82 3.26 5.88 -4.24
C PHE A 82 3.89 7.11 -4.89
N ASN A 83 4.94 6.91 -5.70
CA ASN A 83 5.60 7.94 -6.52
C ASN A 83 4.98 8.09 -7.93
N GLY A 84 3.74 7.63 -8.10
CA GLY A 84 3.01 7.79 -9.36
C GLY A 84 3.60 6.99 -10.53
N GLY A 85 4.24 5.83 -10.24
CA GLY A 85 4.87 4.99 -11.24
C GLY A 85 6.32 5.38 -11.57
N SER A 86 6.96 6.19 -10.73
CA SER A 86 8.36 6.58 -10.88
C SER A 86 9.29 5.82 -9.92
N GLU A 87 10.35 5.22 -10.44
CA GLU A 87 11.43 4.65 -9.61
C GLU A 87 12.30 5.72 -8.97
N GLN A 88 12.28 6.93 -9.51
CA GLN A 88 13.11 8.03 -9.03
C GLN A 88 12.59 8.54 -7.69
N SER A 89 13.48 8.64 -6.70
CA SER A 89 13.18 9.22 -5.40
C SER A 89 13.05 10.74 -5.48
N PHE A 90 12.10 11.30 -4.74
CA PHE A 90 11.97 12.74 -4.56
C PHE A 90 13.08 13.29 -3.64
N PRO A 91 13.44 14.57 -3.74
CA PRO A 91 14.32 15.22 -2.77
C PRO A 91 13.83 14.99 -1.34
N GLY A 92 14.73 14.59 -0.44
CA GLY A 92 14.37 14.29 0.95
C GLY A 92 13.69 12.92 1.17
N GLU A 93 13.53 12.10 0.14
CA GLU A 93 13.00 10.74 0.26
C GLU A 93 14.09 9.74 0.62
N TYR A 94 13.83 8.99 1.68
CA TYR A 94 14.65 7.87 2.16
C TYR A 94 13.84 6.58 2.08
N ARG A 95 14.51 5.45 1.89
CA ARG A 95 13.85 4.15 1.72
C ARG A 95 14.52 3.09 2.57
N ILE A 96 13.72 2.29 3.27
CA ILE A 96 14.16 1.09 3.99
C ILE A 96 13.35 -0.10 3.48
N LEU A 97 14.05 -1.09 2.95
CA LEU A 97 13.48 -2.37 2.55
C LEU A 97 13.80 -3.40 3.63
N VAL A 98 12.78 -3.99 4.20
CA VAL A 98 12.91 -5.16 5.09
C VAL A 98 12.65 -6.42 4.27
N PRO A 99 13.54 -7.43 4.27
CA PRO A 99 13.30 -8.65 3.53
C PRO A 99 12.09 -9.41 4.07
N SER A 100 11.18 -9.84 3.20
CA SER A 100 10.11 -10.77 3.59
C SER A 100 10.65 -12.17 3.86
N PRO A 101 10.00 -12.98 4.72
CA PRO A 101 10.44 -14.33 5.03
C PRO A 101 10.35 -15.23 3.78
N LYS A 102 11.32 -16.14 3.65
CA LYS A 102 11.40 -17.10 2.54
C LYS A 102 10.59 -18.35 2.85
N VAL A 103 9.27 -18.25 2.78
CA VAL A 103 8.33 -19.36 2.97
C VAL A 103 7.56 -19.64 1.68
N ALA A 104 6.98 -20.85 1.57
CA ALA A 104 6.21 -21.21 0.38
C ALA A 104 4.90 -20.39 0.27
N THR A 105 4.22 -20.18 1.40
CA THR A 105 3.03 -19.36 1.53
C THR A 105 3.06 -18.66 2.89
N TYR A 106 2.49 -17.48 3.01
CA TYR A 106 2.61 -16.65 4.22
C TYR A 106 1.71 -17.07 5.37
N ASP A 107 0.81 -18.03 5.19
CA ASP A 107 0.10 -18.67 6.30
C ASP A 107 1.00 -19.58 7.14
N LEU A 108 2.17 -19.96 6.64
CA LEU A 108 3.19 -20.69 7.39
C LEU A 108 3.99 -19.81 8.35
N GLN A 109 4.00 -18.49 8.09
CA GLN A 109 4.65 -17.48 8.92
C GLN A 109 3.83 -16.17 8.87
N PRO A 110 2.66 -16.12 9.54
CA PRO A 110 1.72 -15.01 9.41
C PRO A 110 2.21 -13.68 10.00
N GLU A 111 3.19 -13.71 10.91
CA GLU A 111 3.88 -12.52 11.41
C GLU A 111 4.74 -11.86 10.34
N MET A 112 5.12 -12.58 9.27
CA MET A 112 5.98 -12.10 8.20
C MET A 112 7.19 -11.33 8.77
N SER A 113 7.46 -10.13 8.28
CA SER A 113 8.52 -9.25 8.81
C SER A 113 7.95 -8.02 9.55
N ALA A 114 6.73 -8.13 10.11
CA ALA A 114 6.07 -7.01 10.78
C ALA A 114 6.87 -6.50 11.99
N HIS A 115 7.55 -7.37 12.72
CA HIS A 115 8.37 -6.98 13.87
C HIS A 115 9.58 -6.15 13.43
N GLU A 116 10.30 -6.58 12.42
CA GLU A 116 11.46 -5.88 11.86
C GLU A 116 11.06 -4.53 11.25
N VAL A 117 9.96 -4.48 10.51
CA VAL A 117 9.38 -3.22 10.01
C VAL A 117 9.07 -2.29 11.18
N THR A 118 8.50 -2.81 12.26
CA THR A 118 8.18 -2.03 13.46
C THR A 118 9.43 -1.45 14.11
N GLU A 119 10.50 -2.22 14.28
CA GLU A 119 11.75 -1.72 14.88
C GLU A 119 12.38 -0.60 14.06
N GLU A 120 12.34 -0.70 12.71
CA GLU A 120 12.80 0.38 11.83
C GLU A 120 11.94 1.65 11.98
N VAL A 121 10.61 1.50 12.06
CA VAL A 121 9.69 2.63 12.30
C VAL A 121 9.96 3.28 13.67
N LEU A 122 10.11 2.49 14.74
CA LEU A 122 10.42 2.99 16.07
C LEU A 122 11.77 3.73 16.09
N SER A 123 12.78 3.20 15.40
CA SER A 123 14.08 3.85 15.24
C SER A 123 13.95 5.18 14.49
N ALA A 124 13.17 5.20 13.42
CA ALA A 124 12.92 6.40 12.62
C ALA A 124 12.23 7.49 13.45
N ILE A 125 11.17 7.15 14.21
CA ILE A 125 10.46 8.08 15.09
C ILE A 125 11.41 8.62 16.18
N LYS A 126 12.21 7.75 16.82
CA LYS A 126 13.19 8.17 17.85
C LYS A 126 14.24 9.14 17.33
N SER A 127 14.60 9.02 16.06
CA SER A 127 15.66 9.82 15.46
C SER A 127 15.28 11.28 15.24
N ASP A 128 14.00 11.63 15.27
CA ASP A 128 13.44 12.95 14.92
C ASP A 128 13.97 13.49 13.57
N LYS A 129 14.35 12.56 12.67
CA LYS A 129 14.98 12.91 11.39
C LYS A 129 13.95 13.20 10.29
N TYR A 130 12.75 12.62 10.38
CA TYR A 130 11.76 12.62 9.31
C TYR A 130 10.50 13.35 9.73
N GLU A 131 9.98 14.19 8.85
CA GLU A 131 8.70 14.88 9.02
C GLU A 131 7.51 13.99 8.61
N ALA A 132 7.76 12.98 7.76
CA ALA A 132 6.75 12.00 7.36
C ALA A 132 7.37 10.59 7.25
N ILE A 133 6.64 9.60 7.75
CA ILE A 133 6.99 8.18 7.62
C ILE A 133 5.80 7.49 6.96
N ILE A 134 6.01 6.90 5.80
CA ILE A 134 5.01 6.13 5.07
C ILE A 134 5.44 4.66 5.12
N MET A 135 4.60 3.83 5.70
CA MET A 135 4.88 2.42 5.87
C MET A 135 3.69 1.54 5.46
N ASN A 136 3.95 0.27 5.22
CA ASN A 136 2.92 -0.72 4.97
C ASN A 136 3.26 -2.02 5.70
N PHE A 137 2.26 -2.61 6.35
CA PHE A 137 2.28 -3.99 6.85
C PHE A 137 1.65 -4.92 5.81
N ALA A 138 2.43 -5.84 5.26
CA ALA A 138 2.01 -6.74 4.19
C ALA A 138 1.08 -7.88 4.66
N ASN A 139 1.09 -8.17 5.96
CA ASN A 139 0.48 -9.36 6.54
C ASN A 139 -1.01 -9.54 6.19
N PRO A 140 -1.91 -8.54 6.33
CA PRO A 140 -3.34 -8.75 6.09
C PRO A 140 -3.61 -9.18 4.66
N ASP A 141 -2.93 -8.57 3.70
CA ASP A 141 -3.11 -8.88 2.29
C ASP A 141 -2.48 -10.23 1.92
N MET A 142 -1.20 -10.42 2.23
CA MET A 142 -0.46 -11.60 1.82
C MET A 142 -0.97 -12.88 2.48
N VAL A 143 -1.33 -12.83 3.76
CA VAL A 143 -1.93 -13.97 4.47
C VAL A 143 -3.38 -14.18 4.04
N GLY A 144 -4.13 -13.10 3.78
CA GLY A 144 -5.50 -13.15 3.28
C GLY A 144 -5.63 -13.94 1.99
N HIS A 145 -4.70 -13.77 1.07
CA HIS A 145 -4.66 -14.52 -0.20
C HIS A 145 -4.51 -16.04 -0.03
N THR A 146 -4.07 -16.52 1.13
CA THR A 146 -3.98 -17.96 1.42
C THR A 146 -5.35 -18.58 1.77
N GLY A 147 -6.31 -17.77 2.19
CA GLY A 147 -7.62 -18.23 2.65
C GLY A 147 -7.62 -18.93 4.02
N ASN A 148 -6.48 -18.94 4.71
CA ASN A 148 -6.33 -19.54 6.04
C ASN A 148 -6.75 -18.57 7.14
N ILE A 149 -7.97 -18.72 7.66
CA ILE A 149 -8.54 -17.83 8.67
C ILE A 149 -7.71 -17.80 9.96
N THR A 150 -7.18 -18.94 10.39
CA THR A 150 -6.38 -19.03 11.63
C THR A 150 -5.09 -18.22 11.48
N ALA A 151 -4.42 -18.35 10.34
CA ALA A 151 -3.23 -17.56 10.04
C ALA A 151 -3.57 -16.05 9.90
N ALA A 152 -4.72 -15.71 9.31
CA ALA A 152 -5.18 -14.34 9.19
C ALA A 152 -5.42 -13.68 10.56
N ILE A 153 -6.01 -14.40 11.51
CA ILE A 153 -6.18 -13.93 12.90
C ILE A 153 -4.80 -13.66 13.52
N SER A 154 -3.87 -14.60 13.41
CA SER A 154 -2.50 -14.43 13.95
C SER A 154 -1.77 -13.24 13.30
N ALA A 155 -1.96 -13.02 11.99
CA ALA A 155 -1.40 -11.87 11.29
C ALA A 155 -1.93 -10.54 11.86
N ILE A 156 -3.24 -10.44 12.11
CA ILE A 156 -3.85 -9.23 12.67
C ILE A 156 -3.43 -9.01 14.13
N GLU A 157 -3.36 -10.05 14.97
CA GLU A 157 -2.87 -9.97 16.34
C GLU A 157 -1.42 -9.47 16.39
N THR A 158 -0.59 -9.92 15.45
CA THR A 158 0.79 -9.44 15.29
C THR A 158 0.83 -7.95 14.97
N ILE A 159 0.02 -7.50 14.00
CA ILE A 159 -0.04 -6.08 13.62
C ILE A 159 -0.58 -5.23 14.76
N ASP A 160 -1.61 -5.67 15.46
CA ASP A 160 -2.15 -4.96 16.63
C ASP A 160 -1.07 -4.73 17.68
N SER A 161 -0.29 -5.76 18.00
CA SER A 161 0.88 -5.64 18.89
C SER A 161 1.93 -4.66 18.38
N CYS A 162 2.24 -4.68 17.08
CA CYS A 162 3.19 -3.77 16.43
C CYS A 162 2.69 -2.32 16.47
N LEU A 163 1.43 -2.10 16.12
CA LEU A 163 0.78 -0.80 16.16
C LEU A 163 0.75 -0.23 17.58
N GLY A 164 0.48 -1.06 18.59
CA GLY A 164 0.52 -0.64 19.99
C GLY A 164 1.89 -0.07 20.41
N LYS A 165 2.99 -0.68 19.96
CA LYS A 165 4.35 -0.16 20.21
C LYS A 165 4.57 1.19 19.51
N ILE A 166 4.17 1.30 18.25
CA ILE A 166 4.29 2.54 17.46
C ILE A 166 3.46 3.65 18.12
N GLN A 167 2.20 3.35 18.48
CA GLN A 167 1.29 4.30 19.13
C GLN A 167 1.87 4.88 20.43
N LEU A 168 2.41 4.03 21.29
CA LEU A 168 3.01 4.46 22.55
C LEU A 168 4.14 5.46 22.31
N LEU A 169 5.05 5.17 21.38
CA LEU A 169 6.15 6.06 21.05
C LEU A 169 5.69 7.32 20.32
N ALA A 170 4.75 7.20 19.38
CA ALA A 170 4.19 8.33 18.66
C ALA A 170 3.53 9.34 19.60
N LYS A 171 2.80 8.85 20.60
CA LYS A 171 2.20 9.69 21.65
C LYS A 171 3.26 10.45 22.46
N ASP A 172 4.34 9.77 22.87
CA ASP A 172 5.47 10.38 23.59
C ASP A 172 6.16 11.46 22.73
N LYS A 173 6.30 11.20 21.44
CA LYS A 173 6.94 12.09 20.46
C LYS A 173 5.99 13.10 19.82
N GLN A 174 4.72 13.12 20.20
CA GLN A 174 3.68 13.98 19.59
C GLN A 174 3.59 13.81 18.06
N THR A 175 3.74 12.57 17.60
CA THR A 175 3.66 12.20 16.19
C THR A 175 2.25 11.76 15.85
N ALA A 176 1.64 12.37 14.84
CA ALA A 176 0.33 11.96 14.33
C ALA A 176 0.41 10.62 13.59
N ILE A 177 -0.57 9.76 13.77
CA ILE A 177 -0.73 8.50 13.06
C ILE A 177 -2.00 8.57 12.23
N PHE A 178 -1.89 8.38 10.91
CA PHE A 178 -3.00 8.11 10.01
C PHE A 178 -2.95 6.64 9.62
N LEU A 179 -3.88 5.84 10.14
CA LEU A 179 -3.97 4.40 9.88
C LEU A 179 -5.12 4.13 8.92
N THR A 180 -4.83 3.44 7.84
CA THR A 180 -5.81 3.02 6.84
C THR A 180 -5.36 1.73 6.13
N ALA A 181 -6.14 1.27 5.15
CA ALA A 181 -5.75 0.25 4.20
C ALA A 181 -5.98 0.74 2.77
N ASP A 182 -5.23 0.21 1.83
CA ASP A 182 -5.34 0.50 0.39
C ASP A 182 -6.53 -0.21 -0.27
N HIS A 183 -6.96 -1.34 0.29
CA HIS A 183 -8.14 -2.13 -0.10
C HIS A 183 -8.56 -3.05 1.04
N GLY A 184 -9.71 -3.67 0.91
CA GLY A 184 -10.17 -4.73 1.79
C GLY A 184 -9.67 -6.12 1.33
N ASN A 185 -9.57 -7.06 2.27
CA ASN A 185 -9.23 -8.47 2.04
C ASN A 185 -9.76 -9.33 3.18
N LEU A 186 -9.20 -9.21 4.39
CA LEU A 186 -9.47 -10.10 5.53
C LEU A 186 -10.89 -10.00 6.11
N GLU A 187 -11.59 -8.89 5.88
CA GLU A 187 -12.97 -8.71 6.35
C GLU A 187 -13.94 -9.63 5.63
N LEU A 188 -13.54 -10.25 4.52
CA LEU A 188 -14.34 -11.18 3.74
C LEU A 188 -13.52 -12.38 3.28
N MET A 189 -13.23 -13.30 4.18
CA MET A 189 -12.48 -14.53 3.86
C MET A 189 -13.38 -15.73 3.48
N ARG A 190 -14.70 -15.56 3.55
CA ARG A 190 -15.68 -16.53 3.07
C ARG A 190 -16.71 -15.85 2.19
N ASP A 191 -16.95 -16.47 1.05
CA ASP A 191 -18.02 -16.04 0.15
C ASP A 191 -19.38 -16.22 0.84
N PRO A 192 -20.19 -15.16 1.02
CA PRO A 192 -21.44 -15.25 1.74
C PRO A 192 -22.54 -16.03 0.99
N GLN A 193 -22.39 -16.27 -0.32
CA GLN A 193 -23.37 -16.99 -1.13
C GLN A 193 -23.05 -18.49 -1.18
N THR A 194 -21.77 -18.83 -1.33
CA THR A 194 -21.33 -20.21 -1.52
C THR A 194 -20.76 -20.84 -0.23
N GLY A 195 -20.39 -20.06 0.76
CA GLY A 195 -19.64 -20.48 1.96
C GLY A 195 -18.19 -20.89 1.67
N GLY A 196 -17.75 -20.79 0.42
CA GLY A 196 -16.41 -21.11 -0.02
C GLY A 196 -15.37 -20.11 0.49
N VAL A 197 -14.09 -20.46 0.30
CA VAL A 197 -12.98 -19.58 0.66
C VAL A 197 -12.92 -18.39 -0.33
N HIS A 198 -12.80 -17.18 0.19
CA HIS A 198 -12.60 -15.97 -0.58
C HIS A 198 -11.18 -15.45 -0.32
N THR A 199 -10.40 -15.25 -1.37
CA THR A 199 -8.98 -14.87 -1.31
C THR A 199 -8.67 -13.62 -2.14
N ALA A 200 -9.67 -12.98 -2.72
CA ALA A 200 -9.49 -11.79 -3.54
C ALA A 200 -9.66 -10.51 -2.70
N HIS A 201 -9.13 -9.40 -3.23
CA HIS A 201 -9.42 -8.09 -2.67
C HIS A 201 -10.91 -7.76 -2.73
N THR A 202 -11.39 -6.96 -1.78
CA THR A 202 -12.76 -6.47 -1.77
C THR A 202 -12.80 -4.97 -2.05
N THR A 203 -13.99 -4.49 -2.40
CA THR A 203 -14.28 -3.05 -2.52
C THR A 203 -15.04 -2.51 -1.32
N LEU A 204 -15.04 -3.26 -0.21
CA LEU A 204 -15.66 -2.82 1.03
C LEU A 204 -14.90 -1.62 1.61
N PRO A 205 -15.60 -0.75 2.37
CA PRO A 205 -14.95 0.39 3.02
C PRO A 205 -13.82 -0.04 3.95
N VAL A 206 -12.71 0.68 3.90
CA VAL A 206 -11.57 0.52 4.82
C VAL A 206 -11.61 1.63 5.89
N PRO A 207 -11.06 1.39 7.09
CA PRO A 207 -11.03 2.41 8.12
C PRO A 207 -10.05 3.54 7.79
N LEU A 208 -10.31 4.74 8.31
CA LEU A 208 -9.32 5.81 8.46
C LEU A 208 -9.34 6.27 9.91
N ILE A 209 -8.23 6.08 10.60
CA ILE A 209 -8.06 6.41 12.02
C ILE A 209 -6.97 7.46 12.16
N LEU A 210 -7.25 8.52 12.91
CA LEU A 210 -6.27 9.52 13.32
C LEU A 210 -5.99 9.37 14.81
N ASP A 211 -4.73 9.20 15.17
CA ASP A 211 -4.27 9.07 16.56
C ASP A 211 -2.93 9.82 16.78
N GLY A 212 -2.46 9.86 18.01
CA GLY A 212 -1.19 10.50 18.38
C GLY A 212 -1.24 12.04 18.40
N VAL A 213 -2.39 12.66 18.23
CA VAL A 213 -2.54 14.11 18.15
C VAL A 213 -3.05 14.72 19.46
N ASN A 214 -2.47 15.85 19.84
CA ASN A 214 -2.98 16.71 20.91
C ASN A 214 -3.88 17.78 20.29
N GLY A 215 -5.19 17.75 20.60
CA GLY A 215 -6.14 18.76 20.14
C GLY A 215 -7.49 18.15 19.71
N ASN A 216 -8.42 19.02 19.35
CA ASN A 216 -9.77 18.63 18.93
C ASN A 216 -9.80 18.35 17.40
N TYR A 217 -8.95 17.44 16.92
CA TYR A 217 -9.03 16.96 15.55
C TYR A 217 -10.13 15.90 15.44
N GLN A 218 -10.99 16.05 14.47
CA GLN A 218 -12.06 15.10 14.20
C GLN A 218 -12.13 14.84 12.70
N LEU A 219 -12.02 13.57 12.34
CA LEU A 219 -12.34 13.12 10.98
C LEU A 219 -13.87 13.16 10.82
N THR A 220 -14.35 13.81 9.78
CA THR A 220 -15.79 13.98 9.54
C THR A 220 -16.24 13.21 8.30
N GLY A 221 -17.29 12.41 8.49
CA GLY A 221 -17.96 11.72 7.40
C GLY A 221 -17.20 10.51 6.84
N THR A 222 -17.65 10.07 5.69
CA THR A 222 -17.03 9.05 4.85
C THR A 222 -16.34 9.70 3.67
N GLY A 223 -15.23 9.12 3.23
CA GLY A 223 -14.45 9.60 2.09
C GLY A 223 -14.03 8.46 1.17
N LYS A 224 -13.07 8.73 0.34
CA LYS A 224 -12.41 7.79 -0.55
C LYS A 224 -10.89 7.86 -0.32
N LEU A 225 -10.13 6.87 -0.78
CA LEU A 225 -8.67 6.84 -0.62
C LEU A 225 -7.98 8.11 -1.14
N ALA A 226 -8.52 8.73 -2.19
CA ALA A 226 -8.02 9.99 -2.74
C ALA A 226 -8.13 11.19 -1.77
N ASP A 227 -8.93 11.09 -0.71
CA ASP A 227 -9.10 12.17 0.28
C ASP A 227 -8.03 12.11 1.39
N ILE A 228 -7.26 11.02 1.49
CA ILE A 228 -6.25 10.83 2.54
C ILE A 228 -5.13 11.85 2.42
N ALA A 229 -4.50 11.97 1.25
CA ALA A 229 -3.41 12.92 1.04
C ALA A 229 -3.85 14.38 1.26
N PRO A 230 -4.99 14.87 0.71
CA PRO A 230 -5.53 16.17 1.05
C PRO A 230 -5.80 16.39 2.54
N THR A 231 -6.26 15.35 3.26
CA THR A 231 -6.50 15.41 4.71
C THR A 231 -5.20 15.57 5.49
N ILE A 232 -4.15 14.84 5.12
CA ILE A 232 -2.83 14.97 5.74
C ILE A 232 -2.22 16.35 5.45
N LEU A 233 -2.36 16.85 4.21
CA LEU A 233 -1.88 18.20 3.86
C LEU A 233 -2.58 19.30 4.67
N ASP A 234 -3.90 19.16 4.89
CA ASP A 234 -4.67 20.06 5.74
C ASP A 234 -4.18 20.02 7.19
N PHE A 235 -3.95 18.83 7.72
CA PHE A 235 -3.37 18.63 9.06
C PHE A 235 -1.98 19.28 9.21
N LEU A 236 -1.15 19.21 8.17
CA LEU A 236 0.18 19.81 8.13
C LEU A 236 0.16 21.32 7.82
N ASN A 237 -1.01 21.92 7.60
CA ASN A 237 -1.18 23.30 7.13
C ASN A 237 -0.45 23.59 5.80
N ILE A 238 -0.37 22.59 4.93
CA ILE A 238 0.18 22.73 3.59
C ILE A 238 -0.97 22.99 2.61
N PRO A 239 -0.90 24.06 1.79
CA PRO A 239 -1.93 24.33 0.79
C PRO A 239 -2.09 23.13 -0.18
N LYS A 240 -3.35 22.75 -0.43
CA LYS A 240 -3.66 21.73 -1.44
C LYS A 240 -3.37 22.26 -2.82
N PRO A 241 -2.71 21.51 -3.69
CA PRO A 241 -2.51 21.91 -5.07
C PRO A 241 -3.87 22.02 -5.80
N THR A 242 -3.97 22.95 -6.71
CA THR A 242 -5.16 23.17 -7.56
C THR A 242 -5.15 22.26 -8.78
#